data_be304fc1a05a2fe5c0b2a8cb96ad0c8e
#
_entry.id   be304fc1a05a2fe5c0b2a8cb96ad0c8e
#
_cell.length_a   1.000
_cell.length_b   1.000
_cell.length_c   1.000
_cell.angle_alpha   90.00
_cell.angle_beta   90.00
_cell.angle_gamma   90.00
#
_symmetry.space_group_name_H-M   'P 1'
#
loop_
_entity.id
_entity.type
_entity.pdbx_description
1 polymer ?
#
loop_
_entity_poly.entity_id
_entity_poly.type
_entity_poly.pdbx_seq_one_letter_code
_entity_poly.pdbx_strand_id
1 'polypeptide(L)'
;MDTLRTQKIHGMTYSSFMRNVMPLARNWNEAVDHIRWNDRLDPMNHHPFFPHYVTCLWGTTCFRVQKPGDWAFGRYVVNGHYDFPCFLVMTAVALTGQLVYASGLMRSTAYDAHIYLDTLHEHPQYPWELNVGDGHFPTCPCFSTPIKNTNGHVLTPLETTWNEWLQLVRSRVEHANTVIKNHRMFKGEPFRGYVRNLKVFVNISLHGAAVQLRVDERNPGPRYQGYGPWAHCP
;
A
#
# COMPACT_ATOMS: atom_id res chain seq x y z
N MET A 1 -28.89 -10.65 19.52
CA MET A 1 -27.99 -9.80 20.35
C MET A 1 -26.80 -10.66 20.74
N ASP A 2 -25.88 -10.85 19.81
CA ASP A 2 -24.64 -11.56 20.14
C ASP A 2 -23.73 -10.61 20.90
N THR A 3 -23.63 -10.90 22.17
CA THR A 3 -22.65 -10.31 23.08
C THR A 3 -21.29 -10.34 22.42
N LEU A 4 -20.79 -9.14 22.11
CA LEU A 4 -19.39 -8.91 21.85
C LEU A 4 -18.59 -9.69 22.91
N ARG A 5 -18.08 -10.86 22.53
CA ARG A 5 -17.11 -11.57 23.34
C ARG A 5 -16.01 -10.55 23.58
N THR A 6 -15.94 -10.08 24.79
CA THR A 6 -14.91 -9.17 25.29
C THR A 6 -13.58 -9.88 25.09
N GLN A 7 -12.99 -9.70 23.90
CA GLN A 7 -11.63 -10.15 23.68
C GLN A 7 -10.77 -9.32 24.62
N LYS A 8 -10.26 -9.97 25.65
CA LYS A 8 -9.27 -9.37 26.54
C LYS A 8 -8.01 -9.11 25.74
N ILE A 9 -7.84 -7.88 25.31
CA ILE A 9 -6.57 -7.45 24.71
C ILE A 9 -5.65 -7.11 25.88
N HIS A 10 -4.62 -7.93 26.09
CA HIS A 10 -3.67 -7.77 27.19
C HIS A 10 -4.32 -7.57 28.58
N GLY A 11 -5.38 -8.33 28.89
CA GLY A 11 -6.05 -8.24 30.17
C GLY A 11 -7.06 -7.09 30.32
N MET A 12 -7.20 -6.22 29.35
CA MET A 12 -8.16 -5.09 29.37
C MET A 12 -9.47 -5.47 28.67
N THR A 13 -10.59 -4.90 29.17
CA THR A 13 -11.85 -4.93 28.43
C THR A 13 -11.78 -4.01 27.21
N TYR A 14 -12.63 -4.27 26.21
CA TYR A 14 -12.73 -3.39 25.03
C TYR A 14 -13.00 -1.92 25.41
N SER A 15 -13.91 -1.68 26.37
CA SER A 15 -14.22 -0.33 26.84
C SER A 15 -13.03 0.34 27.50
N SER A 16 -12.24 -0.38 28.29
CA SER A 16 -11.02 0.12 28.91
C SER A 16 -9.96 0.44 27.86
N PHE A 17 -9.78 -0.44 26.88
CA PHE A 17 -8.89 -0.20 25.74
C PHE A 17 -9.28 1.07 24.98
N MET A 18 -10.56 1.22 24.63
CA MET A 18 -11.05 2.39 23.90
C MET A 18 -10.88 3.70 24.68
N ARG A 19 -11.01 3.65 26.00
CA ARG A 19 -10.87 4.83 26.88
C ARG A 19 -9.42 5.25 27.09
N ASN A 20 -8.52 4.29 27.30
CA ASN A 20 -7.17 4.55 27.77
C ASN A 20 -6.14 4.49 26.63
N VAL A 21 -6.27 3.55 25.70
CA VAL A 21 -5.28 3.31 24.64
C VAL A 21 -5.58 4.12 23.37
N MET A 22 -6.85 4.24 23.00
CA MET A 22 -7.20 4.93 21.75
C MET A 22 -6.83 6.42 21.72
N PRO A 23 -6.94 7.21 22.80
CA PRO A 23 -6.43 8.58 22.79
C PRO A 23 -4.91 8.65 22.60
N LEU A 24 -4.16 7.76 23.25
CA LEU A 24 -2.70 7.68 23.09
C LEU A 24 -2.33 7.29 21.63
N ALA A 25 -3.06 6.35 21.05
CA ALA A 25 -2.86 5.94 19.67
C ALA A 25 -3.15 7.06 18.66
N ARG A 26 -4.14 7.92 18.92
CA ARG A 26 -4.43 9.10 18.10
C ARG A 26 -3.32 10.13 18.20
N ASN A 27 -2.92 10.49 19.42
CA ASN A 27 -1.82 11.43 19.64
C ASN A 27 -0.51 10.93 19.01
N TRP A 28 -0.25 9.61 19.10
CA TRP A 28 0.92 9.02 18.47
C TRP A 28 0.87 9.15 16.95
N ASN A 29 -0.27 8.88 16.30
CA ASN A 29 -0.43 9.05 14.87
C ASN A 29 -0.22 10.49 14.37
N GLU A 30 -0.55 11.48 15.20
CA GLU A 30 -0.32 12.90 14.89
C GLU A 30 1.15 13.32 15.07
N ALA A 31 1.86 12.64 15.97
CA ALA A 31 3.25 12.96 16.31
C ALA A 31 4.28 12.24 15.42
N VAL A 32 3.88 11.17 14.74
CA VAL A 32 4.81 10.30 14.01
C VAL A 32 4.85 10.67 12.53
N ASP A 33 6.06 10.92 12.03
CA ASP A 33 6.32 11.22 10.61
C ASP A 33 7.34 10.21 10.04
N HIS A 34 6.89 8.96 9.84
CA HIS A 34 7.71 7.90 9.27
C HIS A 34 7.50 7.68 7.77
N ILE A 35 6.46 8.32 7.20
CA ILE A 35 6.10 8.18 5.79
C ILE A 35 6.24 9.55 5.16
N ARG A 36 7.31 9.76 4.39
CA ARG A 36 7.64 11.05 3.81
C ARG A 36 7.75 10.95 2.31
N TRP A 37 6.93 11.72 1.61
CA TRP A 37 6.92 11.74 0.15
C TRP A 37 8.29 12.03 -0.46
N ASN A 38 9.05 12.96 0.12
CA ASN A 38 10.34 13.35 -0.40
C ASN A 38 11.43 12.28 -0.24
N ASP A 39 11.24 11.32 0.66
CA ASP A 39 12.20 10.21 0.83
C ASP A 39 12.36 9.37 -0.45
N ARG A 40 11.39 9.42 -1.40
CA ARG A 40 11.51 8.74 -2.70
C ARG A 40 12.69 9.24 -3.54
N LEU A 41 13.15 10.46 -3.28
CA LEU A 41 14.27 11.11 -3.99
C LEU A 41 15.60 10.97 -3.25
N ASP A 42 15.60 10.38 -2.06
CA ASP A 42 16.83 10.11 -1.32
C ASP A 42 17.69 9.14 -2.13
N PRO A 43 18.97 9.46 -2.39
CA PRO A 43 19.90 8.55 -3.07
C PRO A 43 19.97 7.15 -2.46
N MET A 44 19.75 7.03 -1.14
CA MET A 44 19.68 5.74 -0.45
C MET A 44 18.45 4.91 -0.85
N ASN A 45 17.42 5.54 -1.40
CA ASN A 45 16.20 4.90 -1.88
C ASN A 45 16.22 4.57 -3.37
N HIS A 46 17.31 4.93 -4.08
CA HIS A 46 17.55 4.48 -5.42
C HIS A 46 18.16 3.07 -5.42
N HIS A 47 17.76 2.29 -6.40
CA HIS A 47 18.30 0.95 -6.57
C HIS A 47 19.27 0.93 -7.74
N PRO A 48 20.49 0.37 -7.62
CA PRO A 48 21.53 0.47 -8.63
C PRO A 48 21.17 -0.14 -9.99
N PHE A 49 20.20 -1.05 -10.02
CA PHE A 49 19.76 -1.70 -11.26
C PHE A 49 18.54 -1.03 -11.91
N PHE A 50 18.08 0.11 -11.37
CA PHE A 50 16.94 0.83 -11.94
C PHE A 50 17.40 2.16 -12.52
N PRO A 51 16.78 2.60 -13.62
CA PRO A 51 16.98 3.96 -14.09
C PRO A 51 16.66 4.95 -12.96
N HIS A 52 17.51 5.95 -12.78
CA HIS A 52 17.38 6.95 -11.72
C HIS A 52 16.06 7.75 -11.76
N TYR A 53 15.40 7.78 -12.91
CA TYR A 53 14.11 8.44 -13.08
C TYR A 53 12.92 7.61 -12.58
N VAL A 54 13.09 6.33 -12.30
CA VAL A 54 12.04 5.51 -11.64
C VAL A 54 12.13 5.77 -10.14
N THR A 55 11.09 6.34 -9.56
CA THR A 55 11.12 6.80 -8.15
C THR A 55 10.18 6.05 -7.24
N CYS A 56 9.01 5.64 -7.73
CA CYS A 56 7.98 5.00 -6.91
C CYS A 56 7.31 3.82 -7.58
N LEU A 57 6.97 2.86 -6.73
CA LEU A 57 6.14 1.70 -7.05
C LEU A 57 4.81 1.87 -6.32
N TRP A 58 3.72 1.87 -7.08
CA TRP A 58 2.38 2.12 -6.55
C TRP A 58 1.55 0.84 -6.48
N GLY A 59 0.74 0.75 -5.46
CA GLY A 59 -0.22 -0.32 -5.29
C GLY A 59 -1.31 0.05 -4.31
N THR A 60 -2.38 -0.74 -4.33
CA THR A 60 -3.52 -0.56 -3.44
C THR A 60 -3.67 -1.78 -2.55
N THR A 61 -3.99 -1.57 -1.29
CA THR A 61 -4.29 -2.64 -0.34
C THR A 61 -5.66 -2.44 0.28
N CYS A 62 -6.35 -3.55 0.58
CA CYS A 62 -7.68 -3.53 1.17
C CYS A 62 -7.66 -3.93 2.64
N PHE A 63 -8.49 -3.28 3.44
CA PHE A 63 -8.73 -3.60 4.85
C PHE A 63 -10.17 -4.10 5.00
N ARG A 64 -10.29 -5.39 5.25
CA ARG A 64 -11.60 -6.06 5.38
C ARG A 64 -12.36 -5.53 6.58
N VAL A 65 -13.64 -5.24 6.38
CA VAL A 65 -14.57 -4.81 7.44
C VAL A 65 -15.79 -5.73 7.50
N GLN A 66 -16.46 -5.74 8.63
CA GLN A 66 -17.73 -6.44 8.74
C GLN A 66 -18.76 -5.82 7.80
N LYS A 67 -19.58 -6.65 7.16
CA LYS A 67 -20.67 -6.19 6.29
C LYS A 67 -21.58 -5.26 7.07
N PRO A 68 -21.78 -4.01 6.61
CA PRO A 68 -22.70 -3.09 7.26
C PRO A 68 -24.14 -3.59 7.17
N GLY A 69 -24.91 -3.36 8.23
CA GLY A 69 -26.37 -3.58 8.19
C GLY A 69 -27.11 -2.50 7.38
N ASP A 70 -26.52 -1.33 7.25
CA ASP A 70 -27.06 -0.23 6.46
C ASP A 70 -26.69 -0.40 4.98
N TRP A 71 -27.71 -0.46 4.12
CA TRP A 71 -27.53 -0.62 2.67
C TRP A 71 -26.80 0.57 2.03
N ALA A 72 -27.10 1.79 2.46
CA ALA A 72 -26.43 2.99 1.91
C ALA A 72 -24.92 2.96 2.17
N PHE A 73 -24.51 2.63 3.39
CA PHE A 73 -23.09 2.47 3.72
C PHE A 73 -22.48 1.23 3.05
N GLY A 74 -23.24 0.15 2.88
CA GLY A 74 -22.81 -1.05 2.16
C GLY A 74 -22.26 -0.74 0.77
N ARG A 75 -22.87 0.22 0.05
CA ARG A 75 -22.43 0.63 -1.30
C ARG A 75 -21.04 1.27 -1.35
N TYR A 76 -20.53 1.79 -0.25
CA TYR A 76 -19.18 2.39 -0.17
C TYR A 76 -18.08 1.36 0.09
N VAL A 77 -18.43 0.21 0.62
CA VAL A 77 -17.45 -0.79 1.07
C VAL A 77 -17.52 -2.10 0.30
N VAL A 78 -18.48 -2.27 -0.60
CA VAL A 78 -18.61 -3.46 -1.47
C VAL A 78 -18.42 -3.03 -2.93
N ASN A 79 -17.52 -3.71 -3.63
CA ASN A 79 -17.36 -3.59 -5.07
C ASN A 79 -17.27 -4.97 -5.72
N GLY A 80 -17.34 -5.01 -7.04
CA GLY A 80 -17.28 -6.27 -7.79
C GLY A 80 -15.87 -6.91 -7.88
N HIS A 81 -14.83 -6.22 -7.40
CA HIS A 81 -13.46 -6.71 -7.43
C HIS A 81 -13.09 -7.54 -6.19
N TYR A 82 -13.72 -7.22 -5.05
CA TYR A 82 -13.51 -7.93 -3.79
C TYR A 82 -14.78 -8.66 -3.37
N ASP A 83 -14.66 -9.93 -2.99
CA ASP A 83 -15.79 -10.75 -2.51
C ASP A 83 -16.24 -10.38 -1.09
N PHE A 84 -15.70 -9.33 -0.52
CA PHE A 84 -15.97 -8.90 0.85
C PHE A 84 -15.95 -7.37 0.98
N PRO A 85 -16.67 -6.81 1.97
CA PRO A 85 -16.65 -5.40 2.27
C PRO A 85 -15.27 -4.96 2.77
N CYS A 86 -14.74 -3.86 2.20
CA CYS A 86 -13.43 -3.35 2.57
C CYS A 86 -13.32 -1.84 2.36
N PHE A 87 -12.30 -1.25 2.97
CA PHE A 87 -11.74 0.04 2.60
C PHE A 87 -10.40 -0.15 1.91
N LEU A 88 -10.06 0.78 1.04
CA LEU A 88 -8.79 0.78 0.31
C LEU A 88 -7.83 1.79 0.93
N VAL A 89 -6.55 1.50 0.82
CA VAL A 89 -5.44 2.43 1.04
C VAL A 89 -4.49 2.27 -0.14
N MET A 90 -4.21 3.36 -0.82
CA MET A 90 -3.16 3.41 -1.83
C MET A 90 -1.82 3.65 -1.14
N THR A 91 -0.82 2.93 -1.57
CA THR A 91 0.55 3.03 -1.03
C THR A 91 1.54 3.27 -2.16
N ALA A 92 2.58 4.05 -1.89
CA ALA A 92 3.75 4.09 -2.73
C ALA A 92 4.99 3.71 -1.93
N VAL A 93 5.84 2.91 -2.53
CA VAL A 93 7.15 2.57 -1.99
C VAL A 93 8.25 3.05 -2.91
N ALA A 94 9.37 3.47 -2.34
CA ALA A 94 10.59 3.70 -3.09
C ALA A 94 11.14 2.37 -3.65
N LEU A 95 12.13 2.44 -4.52
CA LEU A 95 12.71 1.23 -5.16
C LEU A 95 13.37 0.28 -4.18
N THR A 96 13.78 0.74 -3.03
CA THR A 96 14.27 -0.08 -1.91
C THR A 96 13.14 -0.82 -1.18
N GLY A 97 11.89 -0.42 -1.35
CA GLY A 97 10.73 -0.96 -0.63
C GLY A 97 10.27 -0.09 0.54
N GLN A 98 10.99 1.01 0.83
CA GLN A 98 10.58 1.95 1.87
C GLN A 98 9.24 2.59 1.54
N LEU A 99 8.31 2.59 2.50
CA LEU A 99 7.02 3.24 2.35
C LEU A 99 7.20 4.77 2.38
N VAL A 100 6.87 5.44 1.27
CA VAL A 100 7.04 6.89 1.09
C VAL A 100 5.71 7.65 0.99
N TYR A 101 4.62 6.93 0.74
CA TYR A 101 3.28 7.49 0.72
C TYR A 101 2.23 6.45 1.13
N ALA A 102 1.22 6.91 1.82
CA ALA A 102 -0.01 6.16 2.07
C ALA A 102 -1.21 7.13 2.10
N SER A 103 -2.22 6.82 1.34
CA SER A 103 -3.48 7.58 1.37
C SER A 103 -4.23 7.36 2.68
N GLY A 104 -5.21 8.19 2.94
CA GLY A 104 -6.25 7.87 3.91
C GLY A 104 -7.09 6.66 3.49
N LEU A 105 -8.02 6.25 4.39
CA LEU A 105 -9.03 5.24 4.04
C LEU A 105 -9.97 5.76 2.95
N MET A 106 -10.12 4.97 1.91
CA MET A 106 -10.99 5.25 0.77
C MET A 106 -12.05 4.17 0.61
N ARG A 107 -13.14 4.53 -0.04
CA ARG A 107 -14.19 3.57 -0.40
C ARG A 107 -13.66 2.50 -1.36
N SER A 108 -14.16 1.27 -1.24
CA SER A 108 -13.74 0.17 -2.10
C SER A 108 -14.08 0.36 -3.59
N THR A 109 -15.00 1.26 -3.89
CA THR A 109 -15.40 1.62 -5.27
C THR A 109 -14.53 2.68 -5.92
N ALA A 110 -13.51 3.20 -5.22
CA ALA A 110 -12.58 4.15 -5.80
C ALA A 110 -11.64 3.44 -6.79
N TYR A 111 -11.40 4.07 -7.93
CA TYR A 111 -10.47 3.57 -8.95
C TYR A 111 -9.06 4.06 -8.67
N ASP A 112 -8.08 3.18 -8.79
CA ASP A 112 -6.67 3.48 -8.51
C ASP A 112 -6.16 4.68 -9.31
N ALA A 113 -6.58 4.80 -10.58
CA ALA A 113 -6.24 5.93 -11.42
C ALA A 113 -6.73 7.29 -10.85
N HIS A 114 -7.95 7.34 -10.34
CA HIS A 114 -8.49 8.57 -9.76
C HIS A 114 -7.78 8.93 -8.46
N ILE A 115 -7.56 7.93 -7.60
CA ILE A 115 -6.84 8.12 -6.34
C ILE A 115 -5.44 8.65 -6.60
N TYR A 116 -4.74 8.07 -7.58
CA TYR A 116 -3.40 8.50 -7.97
C TYR A 116 -3.40 9.96 -8.46
N LEU A 117 -4.33 10.33 -9.33
CA LEU A 117 -4.43 11.72 -9.84
C LEU A 117 -4.74 12.72 -8.72
N ASP A 118 -5.63 12.37 -7.80
CA ASP A 118 -5.93 13.19 -6.62
C ASP A 118 -4.67 13.37 -5.75
N THR A 119 -3.88 12.30 -5.59
CA THR A 119 -2.62 12.33 -4.83
C THR A 119 -1.61 13.31 -5.43
N LEU A 120 -1.52 13.41 -6.76
CA LEU A 120 -0.57 14.31 -7.41
C LEU A 120 -0.83 15.79 -7.14
N HIS A 121 -2.06 16.18 -6.82
CA HIS A 121 -2.39 17.55 -6.40
C HIS A 121 -1.76 17.89 -5.04
N GLU A 122 -1.70 16.93 -4.14
CA GLU A 122 -1.15 17.11 -2.79
C GLU A 122 0.36 16.83 -2.75
N HIS A 123 0.81 15.91 -3.60
CA HIS A 123 2.19 15.40 -3.64
C HIS A 123 2.73 15.44 -5.08
N PRO A 124 3.12 16.62 -5.58
CA PRO A 124 3.55 16.79 -6.96
C PRO A 124 4.84 16.00 -7.25
N GLN A 125 4.93 15.56 -8.49
CA GLN A 125 6.09 14.90 -9.05
C GLN A 125 6.89 15.85 -9.94
N TYR A 126 8.17 15.58 -10.10
CA TYR A 126 8.97 16.26 -11.10
C TYR A 126 8.70 15.69 -12.50
N PRO A 127 8.81 16.51 -13.58
CA PRO A 127 8.53 16.06 -14.94
C PRO A 127 9.37 14.87 -15.44
N TRP A 128 10.51 14.64 -14.80
CA TRP A 128 11.42 13.53 -15.15
C TRP A 128 11.14 12.24 -14.38
N GLU A 129 10.26 12.26 -13.38
CA GLU A 129 9.95 11.08 -12.58
C GLU A 129 9.03 10.12 -13.34
N LEU A 130 9.35 8.84 -13.26
CA LEU A 130 8.54 7.75 -13.73
C LEU A 130 8.08 6.90 -12.53
N ASN A 131 6.78 6.74 -12.41
CA ASN A 131 6.16 5.82 -11.47
C ASN A 131 5.79 4.50 -12.13
N VAL A 132 5.68 3.47 -11.34
CA VAL A 132 5.33 2.13 -11.79
C VAL A 132 4.16 1.58 -10.98
N GLY A 133 3.20 0.96 -11.63
CA GLY A 133 2.05 0.33 -11.00
C GLY A 133 1.49 -0.81 -11.83
N ASP A 134 0.32 -1.29 -11.42
CA ASP A 134 -0.39 -2.31 -12.18
C ASP A 134 -1.22 -1.71 -13.33
N GLY A 135 -1.89 -2.57 -14.08
CA GLY A 135 -2.67 -2.17 -15.25
C GLY A 135 -3.97 -1.41 -14.93
N HIS A 136 -4.25 -1.10 -13.66
CA HIS A 136 -5.39 -0.28 -13.21
C HIS A 136 -5.03 1.19 -13.04
N PHE A 137 -3.73 1.51 -13.05
CA PHE A 137 -3.25 2.88 -13.02
C PHE A 137 -3.37 3.57 -14.38
N PRO A 138 -3.36 4.92 -14.43
CA PRO A 138 -3.48 5.65 -15.68
C PRO A 138 -2.24 5.42 -16.56
N THR A 139 -2.45 5.30 -17.86
CA THR A 139 -1.34 5.33 -18.82
C THR A 139 -1.01 6.79 -19.13
N CYS A 140 0.14 7.26 -18.65
CA CYS A 140 0.65 8.60 -18.93
C CYS A 140 2.18 8.57 -19.01
N PRO A 141 2.83 9.62 -19.54
CA PRO A 141 4.29 9.66 -19.67
C PRO A 141 5.03 9.51 -18.35
N CYS A 142 4.40 9.89 -17.24
CA CYS A 142 4.97 9.80 -15.89
C CYS A 142 4.63 8.48 -15.15
N PHE A 143 3.89 7.56 -15.80
CA PHE A 143 3.46 6.31 -15.16
C PHE A 143 3.54 5.13 -16.10
N SER A 144 4.25 4.10 -15.71
CA SER A 144 4.42 2.88 -16.47
C SER A 144 3.60 1.73 -15.88
N THR A 145 2.87 1.06 -16.75
CA THR A 145 2.07 -0.11 -16.43
C THR A 145 2.44 -1.29 -17.35
N PRO A 146 2.12 -2.52 -16.99
CA PRO A 146 2.32 -3.66 -17.87
C PRO A 146 1.60 -3.47 -19.23
N ILE A 147 2.29 -3.80 -20.30
CA ILE A 147 1.75 -3.78 -21.65
C ILE A 147 0.77 -4.96 -21.77
N LYS A 148 -0.47 -4.66 -22.14
CA LYS A 148 -1.53 -5.68 -22.22
C LYS A 148 -1.55 -6.33 -23.59
N ASN A 149 -1.72 -7.64 -23.60
CA ASN A 149 -2.06 -8.39 -24.82
C ASN A 149 -3.56 -8.20 -25.09
N THR A 150 -3.90 -7.17 -25.85
CA THR A 150 -5.29 -6.82 -26.20
C THR A 150 -5.46 -6.71 -27.71
N ASN A 151 -6.66 -6.99 -28.20
CA ASN A 151 -7.03 -6.79 -29.62
C ASN A 151 -6.12 -7.53 -30.63
N GLY A 152 -5.61 -8.71 -30.25
CA GLY A 152 -4.73 -9.50 -31.14
C GLY A 152 -3.28 -9.01 -31.18
N HIS A 153 -2.90 -8.01 -30.38
CA HIS A 153 -1.51 -7.64 -30.18
C HIS A 153 -0.77 -8.77 -29.47
N VAL A 154 0.21 -9.35 -30.14
CA VAL A 154 1.12 -10.33 -29.55
C VAL A 154 2.33 -9.56 -29.02
N LEU A 155 2.63 -9.72 -27.73
CA LEU A 155 3.77 -9.05 -27.09
C LEU A 155 5.07 -9.43 -27.81
N THR A 156 5.85 -8.43 -28.16
CA THR A 156 7.22 -8.63 -28.62
C THR A 156 8.12 -9.16 -27.51
N PRO A 157 9.27 -9.78 -27.81
CA PRO A 157 10.22 -10.20 -26.77
C PRO A 157 10.63 -9.07 -25.82
N LEU A 158 10.78 -7.83 -26.34
CA LEU A 158 11.11 -6.66 -25.52
C LEU A 158 9.98 -6.28 -24.56
N GLU A 159 8.73 -6.30 -25.01
CA GLU A 159 7.55 -6.01 -24.19
C GLU A 159 7.33 -7.11 -23.14
N THR A 160 7.60 -8.36 -23.49
CA THR A 160 7.57 -9.47 -22.53
C THR A 160 8.61 -9.26 -21.43
N THR A 161 9.85 -8.96 -21.80
CA THR A 161 10.93 -8.67 -20.87
C THR A 161 10.60 -7.46 -19.98
N TRP A 162 10.00 -6.42 -20.56
CA TRP A 162 9.52 -5.26 -19.81
C TRP A 162 8.47 -5.65 -18.77
N ASN A 163 7.48 -6.45 -19.13
CA ASN A 163 6.44 -6.90 -18.22
C ASN A 163 6.99 -7.79 -17.09
N GLU A 164 7.94 -8.68 -17.39
CA GLU A 164 8.63 -9.50 -16.40
C GLU A 164 9.38 -8.61 -15.40
N TRP A 165 10.10 -7.62 -15.90
CA TRP A 165 10.79 -6.65 -15.06
C TRP A 165 9.82 -5.87 -14.16
N LEU A 166 8.73 -5.35 -14.72
CA LEU A 166 7.68 -4.67 -13.93
C LEU A 166 7.11 -5.57 -12.84
N GLN A 167 6.90 -6.85 -13.11
CA GLN A 167 6.41 -7.81 -12.13
C GLN A 167 7.39 -8.00 -10.97
N LEU A 168 8.67 -8.13 -11.27
CA LEU A 168 9.70 -8.25 -10.24
C LEU A 168 9.75 -7.01 -9.33
N VAL A 169 9.68 -5.84 -9.93
CA VAL A 169 9.70 -4.57 -9.21
C VAL A 169 8.47 -4.42 -8.32
N ARG A 170 7.30 -4.72 -8.86
CA ARG A 170 6.03 -4.65 -8.14
C ARG A 170 5.94 -5.54 -6.91
N SER A 171 6.70 -6.63 -6.88
CA SER A 171 6.75 -7.50 -5.70
C SER A 171 7.09 -6.75 -4.41
N ARG A 172 7.80 -5.62 -4.49
CA ARG A 172 8.16 -4.78 -3.35
C ARG A 172 6.95 -4.06 -2.75
N VAL A 173 6.07 -3.48 -3.57
CA VAL A 173 4.85 -2.87 -3.04
C VAL A 173 3.88 -3.93 -2.50
N GLU A 174 3.84 -5.10 -3.11
CA GLU A 174 3.06 -6.23 -2.61
C GLU A 174 3.61 -6.72 -1.26
N HIS A 175 4.93 -6.77 -1.11
CA HIS A 175 5.57 -7.06 0.17
C HIS A 175 5.22 -6.00 1.23
N ALA A 176 5.35 -4.71 0.92
CA ALA A 176 4.97 -3.64 1.83
C ALA A 176 3.50 -3.74 2.26
N ASN A 177 2.59 -3.97 1.30
CA ASN A 177 1.18 -4.20 1.58
C ASN A 177 0.93 -5.43 2.46
N THR A 178 1.75 -6.47 2.32
CA THR A 178 1.71 -7.66 3.18
C THR A 178 2.16 -7.31 4.59
N VAL A 179 3.27 -6.58 4.75
CA VAL A 179 3.76 -6.12 6.06
C VAL A 179 2.69 -5.29 6.78
N ILE A 180 2.06 -4.33 6.07
CA ILE A 180 0.97 -3.50 6.61
C ILE A 180 -0.19 -4.36 7.13
N LYS A 181 -0.60 -5.39 6.39
CA LYS A 181 -1.71 -6.30 6.77
C LYS A 181 -1.33 -7.36 7.79
N ASN A 182 -0.04 -7.60 8.01
CA ASN A 182 0.43 -8.61 8.95
C ASN A 182 0.20 -8.25 10.42
N HIS A 183 -0.19 -7.00 10.71
CA HIS A 183 -0.60 -6.64 12.05
C HIS A 183 -1.78 -7.49 12.52
N ARG A 184 -1.68 -8.04 13.73
CA ARG A 184 -2.63 -9.01 14.29
C ARG A 184 -4.10 -8.56 14.20
N MET A 185 -4.35 -7.26 14.26
CA MET A 185 -5.70 -6.68 14.18
C MET A 185 -6.39 -6.84 12.83
N PHE A 186 -5.62 -7.14 11.76
CA PHE A 186 -6.15 -7.32 10.41
C PHE A 186 -6.06 -8.78 9.92
N LYS A 187 -5.42 -9.66 10.70
CA LYS A 187 -5.29 -11.08 10.35
C LYS A 187 -6.59 -11.84 10.62
N GLY A 188 -7.13 -12.44 9.57
CA GLY A 188 -8.17 -13.47 9.65
C GLY A 188 -9.60 -12.93 9.76
N GLU A 189 -9.88 -12.03 10.67
CA GLU A 189 -11.21 -11.53 10.93
C GLU A 189 -11.44 -10.11 10.35
N PRO A 190 -12.64 -9.84 9.80
CA PRO A 190 -12.98 -8.50 9.37
C PRO A 190 -13.04 -7.55 10.59
N PHE A 191 -12.61 -6.31 10.41
CA PHE A 191 -12.72 -5.30 11.44
C PHE A 191 -14.19 -5.04 11.82
N ARG A 192 -14.48 -5.08 13.12
CA ARG A 192 -15.85 -5.00 13.68
C ARG A 192 -16.09 -3.74 14.49
N GLY A 193 -15.40 -2.67 14.19
CA GLY A 193 -15.50 -1.40 14.93
C GLY A 193 -16.04 -0.25 14.08
N TYR A 194 -16.10 0.93 14.69
CA TYR A 194 -16.41 2.15 13.95
C TYR A 194 -15.29 2.50 12.97
N VAL A 195 -15.63 2.99 11.79
CA VAL A 195 -14.67 3.37 10.72
C VAL A 195 -13.62 4.37 11.22
N ARG A 196 -14.01 5.32 12.09
CA ARG A 196 -13.06 6.25 12.73
C ARG A 196 -11.94 5.56 13.50
N ASN A 197 -12.23 4.41 14.09
CA ASN A 197 -11.25 3.61 14.82
C ASN A 197 -10.38 2.78 13.85
N LEU A 198 -11.00 2.28 12.77
CA LEU A 198 -10.25 1.61 11.70
C LEU A 198 -9.16 2.55 11.15
N LYS A 199 -9.47 3.82 10.89
CA LYS A 199 -8.50 4.82 10.44
C LYS A 199 -7.28 4.89 11.39
N VAL A 200 -7.51 4.93 12.69
CA VAL A 200 -6.41 4.98 13.68
C VAL A 200 -5.54 3.72 13.60
N PHE A 201 -6.16 2.54 13.53
CA PHE A 201 -5.43 1.27 13.45
C PHE A 201 -4.67 1.09 12.14
N VAL A 202 -5.26 1.51 11.04
CA VAL A 202 -4.58 1.50 9.72
C VAL A 202 -3.36 2.42 9.77
N ASN A 203 -3.47 3.63 10.31
CA ASN A 203 -2.34 4.53 10.44
C ASN A 203 -1.22 3.95 11.32
N ILE A 204 -1.56 3.33 12.46
CA ILE A 204 -0.57 2.63 13.30
C ILE A 204 0.14 1.54 12.50
N SER A 205 -0.59 0.76 11.71
CA SER A 205 -0.01 -0.29 10.87
C SER A 205 0.88 0.26 9.76
N LEU A 206 0.49 1.36 9.15
CA LEU A 206 1.30 2.04 8.12
C LEU A 206 2.62 2.54 8.69
N HIS A 207 2.59 3.22 9.82
CA HIS A 207 3.81 3.70 10.47
C HIS A 207 4.67 2.57 11.02
N GLY A 208 4.06 1.53 11.59
CA GLY A 208 4.76 0.32 12.02
C GLY A 208 5.45 -0.40 10.87
N ALA A 209 4.76 -0.53 9.73
CA ALA A 209 5.31 -1.09 8.51
C ALA A 209 6.44 -0.23 7.95
N ALA A 210 6.31 1.10 7.95
CA ALA A 210 7.36 2.00 7.50
C ALA A 210 8.65 1.83 8.30
N VAL A 211 8.56 1.68 9.62
CA VAL A 211 9.71 1.39 10.48
C VAL A 211 10.31 0.01 10.17
N GLN A 212 9.47 -1.01 10.07
CA GLN A 212 9.92 -2.38 9.78
C GLN A 212 10.63 -2.46 8.43
N LEU A 213 10.06 -1.90 7.38
CA LEU A 213 10.62 -1.89 6.04
C LEU A 213 11.99 -1.19 6.01
N ARG A 214 12.17 -0.08 6.73
CA ARG A 214 13.48 0.59 6.86
C ARG A 214 14.53 -0.27 7.56
N VAL A 215 14.12 -1.07 8.53
CA VAL A 215 15.05 -1.99 9.25
C VAL A 215 15.45 -3.15 8.33
N ASP A 216 14.46 -3.73 7.63
CA ASP A 216 14.68 -4.85 6.72
C ASP A 216 15.61 -4.47 5.56
N GLU A 217 15.52 -3.23 5.07
CA GLU A 217 16.41 -2.69 4.02
C GLU A 217 17.87 -2.53 4.47
N ARG A 218 18.09 -2.10 5.72
CA ARG A 218 19.44 -1.98 6.29
C ARG A 218 20.14 -3.33 6.47
N ASN A 219 19.36 -4.40 6.50
CA ASN A 219 19.84 -5.76 6.60
C ASN A 219 19.10 -6.62 5.55
N PRO A 220 19.34 -6.40 4.25
CA PRO A 220 18.72 -7.18 3.21
C PRO A 220 19.18 -8.62 3.38
N GLY A 221 18.28 -9.47 3.90
CA GLY A 221 18.53 -10.89 3.98
C GLY A 221 18.86 -11.46 2.59
N PRO A 222 19.44 -12.66 2.49
CA PRO A 222 19.92 -13.27 1.26
C PRO A 222 18.86 -13.39 0.14
N ARG A 223 17.58 -13.17 0.46
CA ARG A 223 16.47 -13.15 -0.52
C ARG A 223 16.52 -11.99 -1.52
N TYR A 224 17.23 -10.89 -1.21
CA TYR A 224 17.32 -9.71 -2.07
C TYR A 224 18.65 -9.61 -2.84
N GLN A 225 19.53 -10.57 -2.69
CA GLN A 225 20.75 -10.70 -3.50
C GLN A 225 20.50 -11.35 -4.87
N GLY A 226 19.22 -11.54 -5.24
CA GLY A 226 18.86 -11.95 -6.58
C GLY A 226 19.28 -10.89 -7.60
N TYR A 227 20.38 -11.13 -8.26
CA TYR A 227 20.78 -10.43 -9.48
C TYR A 227 19.58 -10.47 -10.43
N GLY A 228 18.93 -9.31 -10.61
CA GLY A 228 17.95 -9.17 -11.68
C GLY A 228 18.63 -9.50 -13.02
N PRO A 229 17.87 -9.95 -14.04
CA PRO A 229 18.41 -10.30 -15.35
C PRO A 229 19.17 -9.16 -16.05
N TRP A 230 19.23 -7.99 -15.44
CA TRP A 230 19.86 -6.76 -15.94
C TRP A 230 21.33 -6.58 -15.53
N ALA A 231 21.89 -7.48 -14.72
CA ALA A 231 23.33 -7.45 -14.44
C ALA A 231 24.20 -7.65 -15.70
N HIS A 232 23.58 -7.95 -16.84
CA HIS A 232 24.23 -8.20 -18.12
C HIS A 232 23.72 -7.33 -19.28
N CYS A 233 22.93 -6.27 -19.00
CA CYS A 233 22.66 -5.28 -20.06
C CYS A 233 23.83 -4.31 -20.15
N PRO A 234 24.46 -4.22 -21.33
CA PRO A 234 25.59 -3.32 -21.60
C PRO A 234 25.19 -1.86 -21.52
#